data_0277fa768b8387441c77c95e7701d517
#
_entry.id   0277fa768b8387441c77c95e7701d517
#
_cell.length_a   1.000
_cell.length_b   1.000
_cell.length_c   1.000
_cell.angle_alpha   90.00
_cell.angle_beta   90.00
_cell.angle_gamma   90.00
#
_symmetry.space_group_name_H-M   'P 1'
#
loop_
_entity.id
_entity.type
_entity.pdbx_description
1 polymer ?
#
loop_
_entity_poly.entity_id
_entity_poly.type
_entity_poly.pdbx_seq_one_letter_code
_entity_poly.pdbx_strand_id
1 'polypeptide(L)'
;KIGVFLDGAFVDVTHLDPGEDLSLGHLPQGQVDGVLLAGSGDWDTGIAEMLRTRSKGGVTEIKHGDPHPLTTEVEHPGSLGTDRVANAFALQSEMIQGLEQSKVWMIVDVGTCVTTDVVCDGLHLGGSISPGLSMRINAMRDGTAALPGVEKEVWTKLAPFKGETIGKTTQEAIIKGAADGISAEIIGRWEILNEQFRDEEVVGVILTGGDSSLLELGRVMPKFADSNLTLKGYYAIFSHIQLSSNI
;
A
#
# COMPACT_ATOMS: atom_id res chain seq x y z
N LYS A 1 1.78 -10.06 5.47
CA LYS A 1 2.21 -10.59 4.15
C LYS A 1 3.69 -10.95 4.19
N ILE A 2 4.06 -12.04 3.52
CA ILE A 2 5.44 -12.46 3.31
C ILE A 2 5.69 -12.47 1.80
N GLY A 3 6.62 -11.66 1.31
CA GLY A 3 7.06 -11.67 -0.09
C GLY A 3 8.36 -12.46 -0.24
N VAL A 4 8.46 -13.25 -1.28
CA VAL A 4 9.68 -14.00 -1.65
C VAL A 4 10.25 -13.42 -2.94
N PHE A 5 11.56 -13.17 -2.92
CA PHE A 5 12.29 -12.66 -4.08
C PHE A 5 13.43 -13.61 -4.42
N LEU A 6 13.65 -13.87 -5.69
CA LEU A 6 14.75 -14.67 -6.22
C LEU A 6 15.44 -13.88 -7.32
N ASP A 7 16.75 -13.66 -7.19
CA ASP A 7 17.57 -12.92 -8.15
C ASP A 7 16.96 -11.56 -8.56
N GLY A 8 16.38 -10.85 -7.59
CA GLY A 8 15.74 -9.55 -7.81
C GLY A 8 14.27 -9.62 -8.23
N ALA A 9 13.78 -10.78 -8.66
CA ALA A 9 12.40 -10.95 -9.10
C ALA A 9 11.46 -11.35 -7.94
N PHE A 10 10.29 -10.73 -7.87
CA PHE A 10 9.21 -11.17 -6.98
C PHE A 10 8.63 -12.49 -7.48
N VAL A 11 8.67 -13.54 -6.65
CA VAL A 11 8.28 -14.90 -7.07
C VAL A 11 7.08 -15.45 -6.34
N ASP A 12 6.86 -15.07 -5.08
CA ASP A 12 5.75 -15.63 -4.28
C ASP A 12 5.31 -14.69 -3.17
N VAL A 13 4.07 -14.87 -2.71
CA VAL A 13 3.50 -14.15 -1.57
C VAL A 13 2.64 -15.06 -0.69
N THR A 14 2.91 -15.07 0.60
CA THR A 14 2.04 -15.68 1.60
C THR A 14 1.28 -14.59 2.37
N HIS A 15 -0.02 -14.75 2.50
CA HIS A 15 -0.87 -13.92 3.33
C HIS A 15 -1.15 -14.65 4.64
N LEU A 16 -0.99 -13.96 5.76
CA LEU A 16 -1.43 -14.43 7.07
C LEU A 16 -2.81 -13.85 7.34
N ASP A 17 -3.70 -14.65 7.91
CA ASP A 17 -5.00 -14.19 8.35
C ASP A 17 -4.87 -13.24 9.57
N PRO A 18 -5.83 -12.31 9.76
CA PRO A 18 -5.82 -11.46 10.94
C PRO A 18 -5.82 -12.28 12.24
N GLY A 19 -4.80 -12.08 13.07
CA GLY A 19 -4.62 -12.83 14.32
C GLY A 19 -3.86 -14.15 14.18
N GLU A 20 -3.44 -14.51 12.98
CA GLU A 20 -2.57 -15.65 12.75
C GLU A 20 -1.12 -15.30 13.08
N ASP A 21 -0.49 -16.09 13.94
CA ASP A 21 0.90 -15.91 14.33
C ASP A 21 1.84 -16.39 13.21
N LEU A 22 2.87 -15.59 12.93
CA LEU A 22 3.93 -16.00 12.01
C LEU A 22 4.67 -17.22 12.56
N SER A 23 4.77 -18.27 11.76
CA SER A 23 5.51 -19.49 12.06
C SER A 23 6.49 -19.87 10.96
N LEU A 24 7.43 -20.76 11.25
CA LEU A 24 8.39 -21.28 10.26
C LEU A 24 7.71 -21.98 9.07
N GLY A 25 6.48 -22.48 9.26
CA GLY A 25 5.70 -23.11 8.20
C GLY A 25 5.24 -22.16 7.09
N HIS A 26 5.18 -20.86 7.39
CA HIS A 26 4.82 -19.81 6.44
C HIS A 26 6.02 -19.31 5.59
N LEU A 27 7.22 -19.72 5.97
CA LEU A 27 8.46 -19.29 5.30
C LEU A 27 8.88 -20.30 4.22
N PRO A 28 9.64 -19.87 3.20
CA PRO A 28 10.26 -20.78 2.23
C PRO A 28 11.05 -21.88 2.93
N GLN A 29 11.09 -23.06 2.34
CA GLN A 29 11.92 -24.15 2.87
C GLN A 29 13.42 -23.83 2.68
N GLY A 30 14.22 -24.22 3.68
CA GLY A 30 15.65 -23.95 3.67
C GLY A 30 16.05 -22.58 4.20
N GLN A 31 17.30 -22.21 3.98
CA GLN A 31 17.82 -20.89 4.34
C GLN A 31 17.68 -19.92 3.17
N VAL A 32 17.41 -18.66 3.49
CA VAL A 32 17.43 -17.54 2.55
C VAL A 32 18.68 -16.67 2.77
N ASP A 33 19.07 -15.90 1.79
CA ASP A 33 20.27 -15.08 1.88
C ASP A 33 20.08 -13.86 2.81
N GLY A 34 18.87 -13.30 2.88
CA GLY A 34 18.54 -12.23 3.81
C GLY A 34 17.04 -12.15 4.09
N VAL A 35 16.69 -11.53 5.18
CA VAL A 35 15.31 -11.25 5.60
C VAL A 35 15.16 -9.78 5.93
N LEU A 36 14.11 -9.18 5.39
CA LEU A 36 13.64 -7.85 5.81
C LEU A 36 12.35 -8.01 6.61
N LEU A 37 12.32 -7.40 7.78
CA LEU A 37 11.14 -7.25 8.62
C LEU A 37 10.76 -5.77 8.64
N ALA A 38 9.58 -5.43 8.11
CA ALA A 38 9.12 -4.05 8.00
C ALA A 38 7.64 -3.92 8.36
N GLY A 39 7.26 -2.80 8.96
CA GLY A 39 5.88 -2.51 9.34
C GLY A 39 5.75 -1.25 10.18
N SER A 40 4.50 -0.84 10.43
CA SER A 40 4.17 0.34 11.23
C SER A 40 4.00 0.05 12.73
N GLY A 41 3.93 -1.22 13.11
CA GLY A 41 3.76 -1.65 14.50
C GLY A 41 5.01 -2.28 15.10
N ASP A 42 4.97 -2.50 16.42
CA ASP A 42 5.97 -3.32 17.10
C ASP A 42 5.66 -4.80 16.87
N TRP A 43 6.69 -5.57 16.66
CA TRP A 43 6.61 -7.04 16.59
C TRP A 43 7.33 -7.68 17.76
N ASP A 44 6.88 -8.88 18.11
CA ASP A 44 7.51 -9.69 19.15
C ASP A 44 8.99 -9.96 18.78
N THR A 45 9.88 -9.78 19.75
CA THR A 45 11.32 -10.07 19.59
C THR A 45 11.59 -11.52 19.20
N GLY A 46 10.71 -12.45 19.57
CA GLY A 46 10.75 -13.84 19.15
C GLY A 46 10.61 -14.04 17.64
N ILE A 47 9.88 -13.16 16.95
CA ILE A 47 9.74 -13.20 15.49
C ILE A 47 11.10 -12.94 14.82
N ALA A 48 11.79 -11.87 15.21
CA ALA A 48 13.08 -11.55 14.65
C ALA A 48 14.12 -12.66 14.92
N GLU A 49 14.09 -13.26 16.11
CA GLU A 49 14.97 -14.38 16.47
C GLU A 49 14.67 -15.65 15.65
N MET A 50 13.40 -15.98 15.49
CA MET A 50 12.98 -17.08 14.62
C MET A 50 13.43 -16.87 13.17
N LEU A 51 13.28 -15.65 12.61
CA LEU A 51 13.69 -15.31 11.27
C LEU A 51 15.22 -15.40 11.08
N ARG A 52 16.01 -15.03 12.10
CA ARG A 52 17.49 -15.19 12.07
C ARG A 52 17.92 -16.63 11.87
N THR A 53 17.16 -17.62 12.36
CA THR A 53 17.47 -19.03 12.13
C THR A 53 17.36 -19.46 10.67
N ARG A 54 16.60 -18.70 9.87
CA ARG A 54 16.35 -18.95 8.45
C ARG A 54 17.21 -18.11 7.50
N SER A 55 17.88 -17.09 8.00
CA SER A 55 18.65 -16.16 7.20
C SER A 55 20.17 -16.34 7.38
N LYS A 56 20.93 -16.44 6.28
CA LYS A 56 22.39 -16.43 6.29
C LYS A 56 22.96 -15.03 6.57
N GLY A 57 22.34 -14.00 6.00
CA GLY A 57 22.72 -12.59 6.11
C GLY A 57 22.07 -11.85 7.28
N GLY A 58 21.32 -12.57 8.15
CA GLY A 58 20.62 -11.96 9.27
C GLY A 58 19.26 -11.35 8.91
N VAL A 59 18.71 -10.59 9.82
CA VAL A 59 17.43 -9.90 9.68
C VAL A 59 17.68 -8.40 9.71
N THR A 60 17.29 -7.71 8.65
CA THR A 60 17.21 -6.25 8.61
C THR A 60 15.83 -5.83 9.09
N GLU A 61 15.75 -4.90 10.00
CA GLU A 61 14.48 -4.35 10.50
C GLU A 61 14.33 -2.92 10.00
N ILE A 62 13.14 -2.56 9.52
CA ILE A 62 12.76 -1.19 9.15
C ILE A 62 11.55 -0.78 9.97
N LYS A 63 11.70 0.25 10.78
CA LYS A 63 10.67 0.82 11.65
C LYS A 63 10.34 2.24 11.26
N HIS A 64 9.20 2.71 11.73
CA HIS A 64 8.83 4.12 11.58
C HIS A 64 9.92 5.02 12.19
N GLY A 65 10.34 6.04 11.45
CA GLY A 65 11.39 6.95 11.85
C GLY A 65 12.81 6.54 11.47
N ASP A 66 13.03 5.32 11.00
CA ASP A 66 14.35 4.91 10.52
C ASP A 66 14.77 5.70 9.27
N PRO A 67 16.06 5.96 9.07
CA PRO A 67 16.57 6.53 7.83
C PRO A 67 16.18 5.66 6.62
N HIS A 68 15.80 6.30 5.53
CA HIS A 68 15.39 5.62 4.31
C HIS A 68 15.99 6.29 3.05
N PRO A 69 16.16 5.55 1.94
CA PRO A 69 16.79 6.06 0.72
C PRO A 69 15.87 6.93 -0.15
N LEU A 70 14.59 7.07 0.20
CA LEU A 70 13.60 7.81 -0.59
C LEU A 70 14.00 9.28 -0.72
N THR A 71 14.14 9.77 -1.97
CA THR A 71 14.26 11.20 -2.26
C THR A 71 12.88 11.84 -2.20
N THR A 72 12.69 12.81 -1.31
CA THR A 72 11.37 13.40 -1.02
C THR A 72 11.44 14.88 -0.70
N GLU A 73 10.37 15.63 -1.04
CA GLU A 73 10.14 17.02 -0.64
C GLU A 73 9.38 17.17 0.69
N VAL A 74 9.00 16.05 1.32
CA VAL A 74 8.30 16.09 2.60
C VAL A 74 9.20 16.75 3.66
N GLU A 75 8.67 17.73 4.37
CA GLU A 75 9.42 18.56 5.35
C GLU A 75 10.11 17.71 6.44
N HIS A 76 9.44 16.63 6.87
CA HIS A 76 9.96 15.71 7.87
C HIS A 76 9.96 14.27 7.34
N PRO A 77 10.97 13.86 6.55
CA PRO A 77 11.01 12.53 5.93
C PRO A 77 10.84 11.36 6.92
N GLY A 78 11.43 11.47 8.11
CA GLY A 78 11.30 10.46 9.17
C GLY A 78 9.87 10.29 9.74
N SER A 79 8.94 11.19 9.42
CA SER A 79 7.53 11.05 9.82
C SER A 79 6.68 10.25 8.83
N LEU A 80 7.24 9.88 7.67
CA LEU A 80 6.53 9.05 6.70
C LEU A 80 6.31 7.63 7.24
N GLY A 81 5.12 7.09 7.02
CA GLY A 81 4.87 5.68 7.25
C GLY A 81 5.78 4.82 6.37
N THR A 82 6.26 3.70 6.90
CA THR A 82 7.19 2.82 6.19
C THR A 82 6.60 2.25 4.89
N ASP A 83 5.30 2.01 4.86
CA ASP A 83 4.52 1.60 3.69
C ASP A 83 4.51 2.69 2.59
N ARG A 84 4.33 3.95 2.95
CA ARG A 84 4.40 5.08 2.01
C ARG A 84 5.80 5.25 1.44
N VAL A 85 6.83 5.14 2.29
CA VAL A 85 8.24 5.13 1.85
C VAL A 85 8.48 3.99 0.87
N ALA A 86 8.04 2.77 1.19
CA ALA A 86 8.22 1.61 0.33
C ALA A 86 7.50 1.78 -1.02
N ASN A 87 6.23 2.20 -1.00
CA ASN A 87 5.45 2.41 -2.22
C ASN A 87 6.09 3.45 -3.15
N ALA A 88 6.54 4.59 -2.61
CA ALA A 88 7.21 5.62 -3.41
C ALA A 88 8.60 5.18 -3.89
N PHE A 89 9.37 4.49 -3.05
CA PHE A 89 10.70 4.01 -3.41
C PHE A 89 10.66 2.88 -4.45
N ALA A 90 9.58 2.09 -4.52
CA ALA A 90 9.38 1.12 -5.58
C ALA A 90 9.43 1.76 -6.99
N LEU A 91 8.94 3.00 -7.11
CA LEU A 91 8.98 3.74 -8.37
C LEU A 91 10.37 4.34 -8.61
N GLN A 92 11.00 4.93 -7.59
CA GLN A 92 12.35 5.50 -7.71
C GLN A 92 13.41 4.45 -8.05
N SER A 93 13.23 3.22 -7.61
CA SER A 93 14.17 2.11 -7.82
C SER A 93 13.90 1.28 -9.07
N GLU A 94 12.97 1.72 -9.92
CA GLU A 94 12.58 1.03 -11.15
C GLU A 94 12.12 -0.43 -10.94
N MET A 95 11.62 -0.75 -9.75
CA MET A 95 11.07 -2.08 -9.44
C MET A 95 9.74 -2.35 -10.16
N ILE A 96 9.14 -1.32 -10.73
CA ILE A 96 7.87 -1.40 -11.47
C ILE A 96 8.16 -1.07 -12.92
N GLN A 97 7.81 -2.00 -13.82
CA GLN A 97 7.93 -1.81 -15.26
C GLN A 97 6.66 -1.22 -15.85
N GLY A 98 6.77 -0.60 -17.03
CA GLY A 98 5.63 -0.08 -17.77
C GLY A 98 5.14 1.29 -17.30
N LEU A 99 5.98 2.04 -16.59
CA LEU A 99 5.66 3.37 -16.08
C LEU A 99 6.06 4.50 -17.05
N GLU A 100 6.59 4.17 -18.21
CA GLU A 100 7.07 5.13 -19.22
C GLU A 100 5.95 5.98 -19.84
N GLN A 101 4.70 5.65 -19.52
CA GLN A 101 3.50 6.32 -20.04
C GLN A 101 3.20 7.65 -19.34
N SER A 102 3.87 7.95 -18.22
CA SER A 102 3.71 9.19 -17.48
C SER A 102 4.95 9.49 -16.65
N LYS A 103 5.24 10.78 -16.48
CA LYS A 103 6.26 11.27 -15.54
C LYS A 103 5.72 11.45 -14.12
N VAL A 104 4.41 11.67 -14.02
CA VAL A 104 3.74 11.93 -12.73
C VAL A 104 2.84 10.75 -12.38
N TRP A 105 3.09 10.16 -11.23
CA TRP A 105 2.34 9.03 -10.72
C TRP A 105 1.72 9.33 -9.37
N MET A 106 0.42 9.11 -9.27
CA MET A 106 -0.31 9.06 -7.99
C MET A 106 -0.40 7.60 -7.54
N ILE A 107 0.28 7.28 -6.46
CA ILE A 107 0.21 5.96 -5.82
C ILE A 107 -0.94 6.00 -4.82
N VAL A 108 -1.84 5.03 -4.91
CA VAL A 108 -2.99 4.90 -4.01
C VAL A 108 -2.94 3.56 -3.32
N ASP A 109 -2.72 3.57 -2.02
CA ASP A 109 -2.78 2.37 -1.17
C ASP A 109 -4.11 2.37 -0.42
N VAL A 110 -4.92 1.34 -0.68
CA VAL A 110 -6.26 1.19 -0.10
C VAL A 110 -6.25 0.06 0.91
N GLY A 111 -6.04 0.43 2.16
CA GLY A 111 -5.98 -0.49 3.30
C GLY A 111 -6.76 0.04 4.50
N THR A 112 -6.18 -0.05 5.69
CA THR A 112 -6.74 0.54 6.92
C THR A 112 -7.01 2.03 6.74
N CYS A 113 -6.05 2.73 6.13
CA CYS A 113 -6.23 4.08 5.58
C CYS A 113 -6.19 4.00 4.05
N VAL A 114 -6.67 5.05 3.39
CA VAL A 114 -6.34 5.34 1.99
C VAL A 114 -5.21 6.36 2.02
N THR A 115 -4.05 5.98 1.53
CA THR A 115 -2.96 6.92 1.31
C THR A 115 -2.82 7.23 -0.16
N THR A 116 -2.52 8.47 -0.49
CA THR A 116 -2.13 8.86 -1.83
C THR A 116 -0.77 9.56 -1.77
N ASP A 117 0.17 9.09 -2.56
CA ASP A 117 1.51 9.66 -2.68
C ASP A 117 1.76 10.04 -4.13
N VAL A 118 2.44 11.16 -4.36
CA VAL A 118 2.74 11.65 -5.71
C VAL A 118 4.24 11.57 -5.94
N VAL A 119 4.61 10.93 -7.05
CA VAL A 119 5.99 10.85 -7.52
C VAL A 119 6.05 11.49 -8.90
N CYS A 120 6.96 12.46 -9.10
CA CYS A 120 7.19 13.16 -10.37
C CYS A 120 8.66 13.01 -10.74
N ASP A 121 8.95 12.45 -11.90
CA ASP A 121 10.34 12.20 -12.37
C ASP A 121 11.24 11.55 -11.29
N GLY A 122 10.69 10.59 -10.55
CA GLY A 122 11.38 9.89 -9.47
C GLY A 122 11.45 10.65 -8.14
N LEU A 123 10.98 11.90 -8.04
CA LEU A 123 10.92 12.67 -6.79
C LEU A 123 9.56 12.48 -6.10
N HIS A 124 9.56 12.05 -4.85
CA HIS A 124 8.34 12.00 -4.03
C HIS A 124 7.98 13.38 -3.52
N LEU A 125 6.82 13.87 -3.90
CA LEU A 125 6.34 15.22 -3.57
C LEU A 125 5.50 15.28 -2.28
N GLY A 126 5.14 14.13 -1.73
CA GLY A 126 4.21 14.04 -0.60
C GLY A 126 2.88 13.45 -1.00
N GLY A 127 1.84 13.67 -0.19
CA GLY A 127 0.54 13.07 -0.46
C GLY A 127 -0.49 13.34 0.61
N SER A 128 -1.47 12.44 0.75
CA SER A 128 -2.55 12.56 1.73
C SER A 128 -2.90 11.23 2.38
N ILE A 129 -3.56 11.32 3.52
CA ILE A 129 -4.06 10.16 4.27
C ILE A 129 -5.54 10.44 4.58
N SER A 130 -6.39 9.46 4.29
CA SER A 130 -7.79 9.48 4.66
C SER A 130 -8.27 8.13 5.19
N PRO A 131 -9.43 8.04 5.84
CA PRO A 131 -9.91 6.77 6.38
C PRO A 131 -10.21 5.76 5.27
N GLY A 132 -9.75 4.51 5.45
CA GLY A 132 -10.11 3.39 4.59
C GLY A 132 -11.55 2.93 4.78
N LEU A 133 -11.94 1.90 4.01
CA LEU A 133 -13.33 1.45 3.95
C LEU A 133 -13.88 1.02 5.32
N SER A 134 -13.15 0.14 6.02
CA SER A 134 -13.54 -0.30 7.36
C SER A 134 -13.62 0.85 8.36
N MET A 135 -12.69 1.81 8.30
CA MET A 135 -12.69 2.97 9.20
C MET A 135 -13.91 3.85 8.95
N ARG A 136 -14.29 4.12 7.69
CA ARG A 136 -15.48 4.92 7.34
C ARG A 136 -16.75 4.25 7.85
N ILE A 137 -16.88 2.93 7.63
CA ILE A 137 -18.05 2.16 8.09
C ILE A 137 -18.14 2.15 9.62
N ASN A 138 -17.04 1.87 10.31
CA ASN A 138 -17.00 1.87 11.77
C ASN A 138 -17.25 3.26 12.36
N ALA A 139 -16.72 4.33 11.77
CA ALA A 139 -16.96 5.69 12.22
C ALA A 139 -18.45 6.06 12.15
N MET A 140 -19.19 5.60 11.14
CA MET A 140 -20.65 5.80 11.07
C MET A 140 -21.39 5.04 12.17
N ARG A 141 -21.00 3.78 12.45
CA ARG A 141 -21.56 3.00 13.56
C ARG A 141 -21.30 3.68 14.90
N ASP A 142 -20.04 4.05 15.15
CA ASP A 142 -19.59 4.52 16.46
C ASP A 142 -19.99 5.99 16.72
N GLY A 143 -20.14 6.79 15.65
CA GLY A 143 -20.50 8.19 15.71
C GLY A 143 -22.00 8.49 15.65
N THR A 144 -22.87 7.46 15.53
CA THR A 144 -24.33 7.65 15.44
C THR A 144 -25.10 6.71 16.36
N ALA A 145 -26.29 7.13 16.80
CA ALA A 145 -27.09 6.34 17.71
C ALA A 145 -27.84 5.16 17.05
N ALA A 146 -28.01 5.18 15.72
CA ALA A 146 -28.96 4.29 15.04
C ALA A 146 -28.39 3.53 13.83
N LEU A 147 -27.20 3.87 13.35
CA LEU A 147 -26.63 3.15 12.22
C LEU A 147 -26.05 1.80 12.68
N PRO A 148 -26.40 0.70 11.99
CA PRO A 148 -25.89 -0.61 12.32
C PRO A 148 -24.41 -0.74 11.93
N GLY A 149 -23.67 -1.63 12.60
CA GLY A 149 -22.40 -2.13 12.07
C GLY A 149 -22.62 -2.95 10.80
N VAL A 150 -21.60 -3.00 9.96
CA VAL A 150 -21.60 -3.85 8.75
C VAL A 150 -20.34 -4.68 8.76
N GLU A 151 -20.53 -6.00 8.82
CA GLU A 151 -19.42 -6.95 8.86
C GLU A 151 -18.65 -6.99 7.54
N LYS A 152 -17.36 -7.30 7.61
CA LYS A 152 -16.45 -7.30 6.45
C LYS A 152 -16.95 -8.24 5.34
N GLU A 153 -17.45 -9.40 5.71
CA GLU A 153 -17.96 -10.42 4.79
C GLU A 153 -19.17 -9.93 3.98
N VAL A 154 -19.94 -8.97 4.52
CA VAL A 154 -21.09 -8.41 3.84
C VAL A 154 -20.64 -7.43 2.76
N TRP A 155 -19.77 -6.47 3.10
CA TRP A 155 -19.39 -5.47 2.13
C TRP A 155 -18.40 -6.00 1.08
N THR A 156 -17.56 -7.01 1.39
CA THR A 156 -16.72 -7.65 0.38
C THR A 156 -17.51 -8.45 -0.66
N LYS A 157 -18.65 -9.00 -0.30
CA LYS A 157 -19.56 -9.70 -1.25
C LYS A 157 -20.30 -8.73 -2.16
N LEU A 158 -20.55 -7.51 -1.73
CA LEU A 158 -21.28 -6.49 -2.49
C LEU A 158 -20.38 -5.65 -3.40
N ALA A 159 -19.06 -5.74 -3.24
CA ALA A 159 -18.08 -5.04 -4.06
C ALA A 159 -17.59 -5.92 -5.24
N PRO A 160 -17.14 -5.33 -6.38
CA PRO A 160 -17.24 -3.92 -6.70
C PRO A 160 -18.67 -3.53 -7.08
N PHE A 161 -19.09 -2.35 -6.62
CA PHE A 161 -20.44 -1.83 -6.90
C PHE A 161 -20.56 -1.31 -8.33
N LYS A 162 -20.64 -2.22 -9.30
CA LYS A 162 -20.78 -1.85 -10.71
C LYS A 162 -22.17 -1.25 -10.98
N GLY A 163 -22.20 0.03 -11.24
CA GLY A 163 -23.30 0.69 -11.93
C GLY A 163 -24.46 1.25 -11.09
N GLU A 164 -24.62 0.93 -9.81
CA GLU A 164 -25.65 1.51 -8.95
C GLU A 164 -25.06 2.20 -7.73
N THR A 165 -25.06 3.53 -7.71
CA THR A 165 -24.65 4.35 -6.56
C THR A 165 -25.72 4.47 -5.46
N ILE A 166 -26.94 4.02 -5.73
CA ILE A 166 -28.08 4.19 -4.80
C ILE A 166 -28.29 2.92 -3.99
N GLY A 167 -28.00 2.97 -2.70
CA GLY A 167 -28.35 1.92 -1.74
C GLY A 167 -29.86 1.91 -1.45
N LYS A 168 -30.46 0.74 -1.45
CA LYS A 168 -31.91 0.53 -1.17
C LYS A 168 -32.18 0.14 0.28
N THR A 169 -31.14 -0.27 1.00
CA THR A 169 -31.17 -0.59 2.44
C THR A 169 -30.17 0.28 3.18
N THR A 170 -30.31 0.40 4.51
CA THR A 170 -29.35 1.14 5.34
C THR A 170 -27.93 0.58 5.19
N GLN A 171 -27.78 -0.75 5.18
CA GLN A 171 -26.48 -1.39 4.99
C GLN A 171 -25.86 -1.06 3.62
N GLU A 172 -26.64 -1.19 2.55
CA GLU A 172 -26.17 -0.80 1.20
C GLU A 172 -25.79 0.68 1.14
N ALA A 173 -26.58 1.56 1.75
CA ALA A 173 -26.28 2.99 1.78
C ALA A 173 -24.98 3.31 2.52
N ILE A 174 -24.71 2.63 3.65
CA ILE A 174 -23.46 2.75 4.40
C ILE A 174 -22.26 2.30 3.55
N ILE A 175 -22.36 1.11 2.95
CA ILE A 175 -21.28 0.51 2.19
C ILE A 175 -20.98 1.35 0.94
N LYS A 176 -22.01 1.72 0.18
CA LYS A 176 -21.88 2.55 -1.03
C LYS A 176 -21.32 3.93 -0.69
N GLY A 177 -21.86 4.58 0.34
CA GLY A 177 -21.34 5.87 0.80
C GLY A 177 -19.87 5.84 1.15
N ALA A 178 -19.38 4.74 1.74
CA ALA A 178 -17.97 4.56 2.05
C ALA A 178 -17.14 4.23 0.79
N ALA A 179 -17.52 3.25 -0.01
CA ALA A 179 -16.77 2.78 -1.16
C ALA A 179 -16.80 3.77 -2.33
N ASP A 180 -17.98 4.26 -2.72
CA ASP A 180 -18.12 5.27 -3.77
C ASP A 180 -17.47 6.59 -3.35
N GLY A 181 -17.52 6.92 -2.05
CA GLY A 181 -16.82 8.07 -1.48
C GLY A 181 -15.30 7.99 -1.66
N ILE A 182 -14.68 6.82 -1.42
CA ILE A 182 -13.25 6.60 -1.68
C ILE A 182 -12.95 6.72 -3.18
N SER A 183 -13.77 6.08 -4.03
CA SER A 183 -13.59 6.16 -5.49
C SER A 183 -13.67 7.61 -5.99
N ALA A 184 -14.65 8.37 -5.52
CA ALA A 184 -14.81 9.79 -5.86
C ALA A 184 -13.65 10.65 -5.36
N GLU A 185 -13.14 10.38 -4.15
CA GLU A 185 -11.96 11.05 -3.59
C GLU A 185 -10.73 10.83 -4.48
N ILE A 186 -10.45 9.58 -4.86
CA ILE A 186 -9.30 9.24 -5.71
C ILE A 186 -9.44 9.91 -7.08
N ILE A 187 -10.62 9.83 -7.72
CA ILE A 187 -10.89 10.45 -9.01
C ILE A 187 -10.73 11.97 -8.93
N GLY A 188 -11.30 12.61 -7.90
CA GLY A 188 -11.18 14.05 -7.71
C GLY A 188 -9.74 14.51 -7.50
N ARG A 189 -8.93 13.76 -6.72
CA ARG A 189 -7.50 14.04 -6.56
C ARG A 189 -6.74 13.90 -7.87
N TRP A 190 -7.02 12.85 -8.63
CA TRP A 190 -6.43 12.63 -9.95
C TRP A 190 -6.75 13.78 -10.91
N GLU A 191 -7.99 14.28 -10.90
CA GLU A 191 -8.40 15.43 -11.74
C GLU A 191 -7.65 16.71 -11.31
N ILE A 192 -7.52 16.98 -10.02
CA ILE A 192 -6.77 18.12 -9.49
C ILE A 192 -5.30 18.02 -9.90
N LEU A 193 -4.68 16.85 -9.76
CA LEU A 193 -3.29 16.64 -10.15
C LEU A 193 -3.08 16.82 -11.66
N ASN A 194 -3.99 16.32 -12.52
CA ASN A 194 -3.91 16.57 -13.96
C ASN A 194 -4.01 18.05 -14.32
N GLU A 195 -4.79 18.84 -13.57
CA GLU A 195 -4.83 20.28 -13.76
C GLU A 195 -3.53 20.96 -13.31
N GLN A 196 -2.97 20.47 -12.19
CA GLN A 196 -1.71 21.00 -11.64
C GLN A 196 -0.50 20.69 -12.53
N PHE A 197 -0.45 19.49 -13.11
CA PHE A 197 0.65 18.98 -13.94
C PHE A 197 0.32 18.98 -15.44
N ARG A 198 -0.67 19.75 -15.90
CA ARG A 198 -1.18 19.76 -17.28
C ARG A 198 -0.14 19.95 -18.37
N ASP A 199 0.98 20.60 -18.06
CA ASP A 199 2.07 20.87 -18.99
C ASP A 199 3.10 19.74 -19.03
N GLU A 200 2.97 18.74 -18.14
CA GLU A 200 3.94 17.67 -17.96
C GLU A 200 3.50 16.32 -18.52
N GLU A 201 2.26 16.08 -18.75
CA GLU A 201 1.62 14.86 -19.25
C GLU A 201 0.45 14.43 -18.32
N VAL A 202 -0.25 13.37 -18.71
CA VAL A 202 -1.37 12.83 -17.91
C VAL A 202 -0.83 12.13 -16.66
N VAL A 203 -1.40 12.45 -15.51
CA VAL A 203 -1.06 11.78 -14.26
C VAL A 203 -1.52 10.33 -14.28
N GLY A 204 -0.58 9.41 -14.14
CA GLY A 204 -0.87 7.99 -13.97
C GLY A 204 -1.29 7.64 -12.55
N VAL A 205 -2.02 6.54 -12.39
CA VAL A 205 -2.44 6.03 -11.08
C VAL A 205 -1.96 4.60 -10.90
N ILE A 206 -1.33 4.34 -9.76
CA ILE A 206 -0.98 2.98 -9.31
C ILE A 206 -1.82 2.64 -8.10
N LEU A 207 -2.58 1.55 -8.19
CA LEU A 207 -3.40 1.05 -7.10
C LEU A 207 -2.70 -0.10 -6.40
N THR A 208 -2.66 -0.04 -5.08
CA THR A 208 -2.22 -1.12 -4.19
C THR A 208 -3.13 -1.20 -2.96
N GLY A 209 -2.81 -2.10 -2.06
CA GLY A 209 -3.61 -2.31 -0.85
C GLY A 209 -4.67 -3.41 -0.99
N GLY A 210 -5.06 -3.97 0.15
CA GLY A 210 -5.95 -5.14 0.19
C GLY A 210 -7.38 -4.86 -0.29
N ASP A 211 -7.84 -3.63 -0.14
CA ASP A 211 -9.21 -3.23 -0.49
C ASP A 211 -9.29 -2.53 -1.86
N SER A 212 -8.15 -2.39 -2.60
CA SER A 212 -8.08 -1.68 -3.88
C SER A 212 -8.98 -2.30 -4.97
N SER A 213 -9.15 -3.62 -4.95
CA SER A 213 -10.02 -4.35 -5.90
C SER A 213 -11.52 -4.07 -5.71
N LEU A 214 -11.90 -3.47 -4.59
CA LEU A 214 -13.29 -3.13 -4.25
C LEU A 214 -13.72 -1.78 -4.87
N LEU A 215 -12.78 -1.04 -5.45
CA LEU A 215 -13.03 0.31 -5.97
C LEU A 215 -13.26 0.30 -7.49
N GLU A 216 -14.10 1.22 -7.94
CA GLU A 216 -14.37 1.46 -9.37
C GLU A 216 -13.81 2.84 -9.78
N LEU A 217 -12.73 2.84 -10.56
CA LEU A 217 -12.06 4.07 -11.03
C LEU A 217 -12.13 4.22 -12.56
N GLY A 218 -13.28 3.90 -13.15
CA GLY A 218 -13.46 3.66 -14.59
C GLY A 218 -12.77 4.62 -15.55
N ARG A 219 -12.78 5.94 -15.27
CA ARG A 219 -12.23 6.97 -16.17
C ARG A 219 -10.77 7.36 -15.94
N VAL A 220 -10.17 6.84 -14.88
CA VAL A 220 -8.75 7.13 -14.55
C VAL A 220 -7.84 6.37 -15.51
N MET A 221 -6.97 7.08 -16.23
CA MET A 221 -6.02 6.51 -17.20
C MET A 221 -4.77 7.39 -17.29
N PRO A 222 -3.53 6.86 -17.43
CA PRO A 222 -3.19 5.43 -17.30
C PRO A 222 -3.36 4.91 -15.87
N LYS A 223 -3.71 3.62 -15.76
CA LYS A 223 -3.96 3.00 -14.46
C LYS A 223 -3.33 1.62 -14.39
N PHE A 224 -2.56 1.38 -13.34
CA PHE A 224 -1.97 0.10 -13.00
C PHE A 224 -2.47 -0.39 -11.64
N ALA A 225 -2.48 -1.69 -11.44
CA ALA A 225 -2.77 -2.29 -10.14
C ALA A 225 -1.65 -3.28 -9.80
N ASP A 226 -1.05 -3.09 -8.63
CA ASP A 226 -0.04 -4.00 -8.09
C ASP A 226 -0.29 -4.22 -6.59
N SER A 227 -0.94 -5.31 -6.26
CA SER A 227 -1.25 -5.68 -4.86
C SER A 227 -0.01 -5.95 -4.00
N ASN A 228 1.16 -6.05 -4.61
CA ASN A 228 2.44 -6.33 -3.96
C ASN A 228 3.44 -5.17 -4.06
N LEU A 229 2.98 -3.97 -4.45
CA LEU A 229 3.81 -2.78 -4.59
C LEU A 229 4.65 -2.52 -3.33
N THR A 230 4.01 -2.55 -2.16
CA THR A 230 4.67 -2.32 -0.86
C THR A 230 5.79 -3.35 -0.59
N LEU A 231 5.55 -4.64 -0.91
CA LEU A 231 6.59 -5.67 -0.77
C LEU A 231 7.76 -5.45 -1.72
N LYS A 232 7.49 -5.03 -2.95
CA LYS A 232 8.53 -4.69 -3.93
C LYS A 232 9.33 -3.48 -3.48
N GLY A 233 8.67 -2.46 -2.94
CA GLY A 233 9.33 -1.30 -2.37
C GLY A 233 10.22 -1.64 -1.17
N TYR A 234 9.75 -2.46 -0.26
CA TYR A 234 10.57 -2.95 0.85
C TYR A 234 11.77 -3.75 0.35
N TYR A 235 11.61 -4.59 -0.67
CA TYR A 235 12.72 -5.31 -1.26
C TYR A 235 13.74 -4.35 -1.90
N ALA A 236 13.29 -3.30 -2.59
CA ALA A 236 14.17 -2.28 -3.14
C ALA A 236 14.98 -1.56 -2.04
N ILE A 237 14.34 -1.19 -0.92
CA ILE A 237 15.02 -0.60 0.23
C ILE A 237 16.05 -1.58 0.81
N PHE A 238 15.67 -2.84 0.99
CA PHE A 238 16.58 -3.88 1.48
C PHE A 238 17.81 -4.02 0.59
N SER A 239 17.62 -4.11 -0.73
CA SER A 239 18.70 -4.20 -1.70
C SER A 239 19.63 -2.98 -1.64
N HIS A 240 19.08 -1.79 -1.50
CA HIS A 240 19.84 -0.56 -1.34
C HIS A 240 20.71 -0.58 -0.08
N ILE A 241 20.17 -1.01 1.06
CA ILE A 241 20.89 -1.13 2.33
C ILE A 241 22.04 -2.13 2.20
N GLN A 242 21.80 -3.31 1.59
CA GLN A 242 22.81 -4.34 1.42
C GLN A 242 23.98 -3.87 0.53
N LEU A 243 23.68 -3.16 -0.55
CA LEU A 243 24.71 -2.58 -1.43
C LEU A 243 25.54 -1.53 -0.70
N SER A 244 24.91 -0.68 0.10
CA SER A 244 25.60 0.38 0.88
C SER A 244 26.45 -0.17 2.02
N SER A 245 26.14 -1.36 2.54
CA SER A 245 26.88 -1.99 3.65
C SER A 245 28.13 -2.76 3.18
N ASN A 246 28.27 -2.98 1.87
CA ASN A 246 29.40 -3.70 1.26
C ASN A 246 30.47 -2.76 0.67
N ILE A 247 30.34 -1.46 0.87
CA ILE A 247 31.28 -0.39 0.51
C ILE A 247 31.97 0.13 1.77
#